data_843a2f0466fa9ec28efb1725d135a212
#
_entry.id   843a2f0466fa9ec28efb1725d135a212
#
_cell.length_a   1.000
_cell.length_b   1.000
_cell.length_c   1.000
_cell.angle_alpha   90.00
_cell.angle_beta   90.00
_cell.angle_gamma   90.00
#
_symmetry.space_group_name_H-M   'P 1'
#
loop_
_entity.id
_entity.type
_entity.pdbx_description
1 polymer ?
#
loop_
_entity_poly.entity_id
_entity_poly.type
_entity_poly.pdbx_seq_one_letter_code
_entity_poly.pdbx_strand_id
1 'polypeptide(L)'
;MYLNFYNLRKEPFHITPDPEFLYLSPSHKEALAAIIYGIEKKKGFVGIVGAVGVGKTTILRSYLEKADRQHLKIIYVFNARLSYEGLLKTIYRDLELKAETDDVVEMTNHLYEVLIEEHKQGNTVVLVIDEAQNMPVDTLENLRMLSNLETSREKLIQIVLVGQPEFEELLKEHRLRQLRQRIAIRSTIMPLTEKESLEYIRYRLQKAGAESYAIFSRYALSTLVKKAKGIPRTINVLCDNALITGFGYRKPQVTRGIVKEIIRDFDGLKWPSGGRWWLPAVSALTVLLVVAAWFLLPGNKVVSDKAKALTTSSTSSTSSGEQRSGVVTRVAVPAPERNAAEEELPSVVEKKPSTIEKSVASGDTLSKLSLQVYGKADRDTVKRVAQNNPQVVNPNLIHVGSVLKFPKLSEGEDRTQ
;
A
#
# COMPACT_ATOMS: atom_id res chain seq x y z
N MET A 1 16.60 -6.99 -20.56
CA MET A 1 16.03 -7.83 -21.64
C MET A 1 15.06 -7.06 -22.53
N TYR A 2 14.00 -6.44 -22.01
CA TYR A 2 13.04 -5.69 -22.83
C TYR A 2 13.61 -4.40 -23.43
N LEU A 3 14.65 -3.82 -22.83
CA LEU A 3 15.30 -2.61 -23.34
C LEU A 3 15.81 -2.78 -24.76
N ASN A 4 16.59 -3.82 -25.01
CA ASN A 4 17.13 -4.11 -26.37
C ASN A 4 16.01 -4.42 -27.37
N PHE A 5 14.93 -5.07 -26.91
CA PHE A 5 13.78 -5.40 -27.76
C PHE A 5 13.02 -4.17 -28.25
N TYR A 6 12.93 -3.12 -27.41
CA TYR A 6 12.28 -1.86 -27.76
C TYR A 6 13.26 -0.74 -28.14
N ASN A 7 14.54 -1.06 -28.33
CA ASN A 7 15.62 -0.11 -28.64
C ASN A 7 15.70 1.04 -27.62
N LEU A 8 15.63 0.68 -26.32
CA LEU A 8 15.77 1.61 -25.21
C LEU A 8 17.16 1.52 -24.60
N ARG A 9 17.74 2.66 -24.21
CA ARG A 9 19.05 2.75 -23.55
C ARG A 9 18.96 2.60 -22.03
N LYS A 10 17.83 3.05 -21.46
CA LYS A 10 17.54 3.04 -20.01
C LYS A 10 16.09 2.61 -19.76
N GLU A 11 15.79 2.23 -18.54
CA GLU A 11 14.41 1.94 -18.10
C GLU A 11 13.57 3.22 -18.06
N PRO A 12 12.55 3.36 -18.92
CA PRO A 12 11.80 4.61 -19.00
C PRO A 12 10.86 4.83 -17.80
N PHE A 13 10.39 3.75 -17.15
CA PHE A 13 9.30 3.82 -16.17
C PHE A 13 9.68 3.26 -14.80
N HIS A 14 10.95 3.36 -14.40
CA HIS A 14 11.35 2.97 -13.05
C HIS A 14 10.62 3.79 -11.96
N ILE A 15 10.42 3.18 -10.80
CA ILE A 15 9.62 3.75 -9.71
C ILE A 15 10.45 4.71 -8.86
N THR A 16 11.75 4.46 -8.73
CA THR A 16 12.66 5.30 -7.94
C THR A 16 12.71 6.70 -8.55
N PRO A 17 12.58 7.77 -7.74
CA PRO A 17 12.72 9.14 -8.21
C PRO A 17 14.09 9.36 -8.85
N ASP A 18 14.08 9.75 -10.12
CA ASP A 18 15.27 10.08 -10.89
C ASP A 18 15.11 11.48 -11.50
N PRO A 19 15.96 12.44 -11.13
CA PRO A 19 15.91 13.80 -11.62
C PRO A 19 16.12 13.92 -13.14
N GLU A 20 16.80 12.98 -13.77
CA GLU A 20 16.96 12.95 -15.24
C GLU A 20 15.63 12.80 -15.96
N PHE A 21 14.70 12.06 -15.35
CA PHE A 21 13.35 11.81 -15.88
C PHE A 21 12.29 12.76 -15.31
N LEU A 22 12.69 13.87 -14.70
CA LEU A 22 11.76 14.84 -14.14
C LEU A 22 10.98 15.54 -15.25
N TYR A 23 9.67 15.33 -15.27
CA TYR A 23 8.72 16.04 -16.10
C TYR A 23 7.99 17.09 -15.25
N LEU A 24 8.07 18.36 -15.65
CA LEU A 24 7.47 19.48 -14.94
C LEU A 24 6.16 19.91 -15.62
N SER A 25 5.02 19.45 -15.11
CA SER A 25 3.71 20.03 -15.44
C SER A 25 3.59 21.44 -14.86
N PRO A 26 2.54 22.22 -15.23
CA PRO A 26 2.32 23.55 -14.65
C PRO A 26 2.30 23.53 -13.11
N SER A 27 1.56 22.61 -12.48
CA SER A 27 1.53 22.51 -11.01
C SER A 27 2.87 22.11 -10.39
N HIS A 28 3.68 21.30 -11.09
CA HIS A 28 5.03 20.98 -10.66
C HIS A 28 5.97 22.19 -10.71
N LYS A 29 5.87 23.03 -11.75
CA LYS A 29 6.64 24.28 -11.88
C LYS A 29 6.27 25.27 -10.78
N GLU A 30 4.97 25.37 -10.48
CA GLU A 30 4.46 26.23 -9.40
C GLU A 30 4.99 25.77 -8.04
N ALA A 31 4.93 24.47 -7.74
CA ALA A 31 5.45 23.92 -6.49
C ALA A 31 6.98 24.14 -6.37
N LEU A 32 7.72 23.92 -7.46
CA LEU A 32 9.17 24.19 -7.48
C LEU A 32 9.46 25.67 -7.24
N ALA A 33 8.73 26.57 -7.90
CA ALA A 33 8.88 28.01 -7.70
C ALA A 33 8.53 28.43 -6.25
N ALA A 34 7.52 27.82 -5.65
CA ALA A 34 7.15 28.05 -4.26
C ALA A 34 8.28 27.64 -3.29
N ILE A 35 8.94 26.51 -3.51
CA ILE A 35 10.08 26.06 -2.71
C ILE A 35 11.25 27.04 -2.86
N ILE A 36 11.64 27.35 -4.11
CA ILE A 36 12.74 28.27 -4.39
C ILE A 36 12.49 29.62 -3.73
N TYR A 37 11.34 30.23 -4.03
CA TYR A 37 10.99 31.55 -3.50
C TYR A 37 10.93 31.57 -1.97
N GLY A 38 10.37 30.53 -1.36
CA GLY A 38 10.25 30.43 0.10
C GLY A 38 11.61 30.36 0.79
N ILE A 39 12.54 29.60 0.26
CA ILE A 39 13.88 29.43 0.80
C ILE A 39 14.72 30.68 0.54
N GLU A 40 14.80 31.15 -0.70
CA GLU A 40 15.62 32.32 -1.07
C GLU A 40 15.13 33.62 -0.42
N LYS A 41 13.82 33.79 -0.28
CA LYS A 41 13.24 34.97 0.38
C LYS A 41 13.02 34.79 1.88
N LYS A 42 13.57 33.73 2.47
CA LYS A 42 13.59 33.46 3.92
C LYS A 42 12.18 33.59 4.56
N LYS A 43 11.16 32.98 3.93
CA LYS A 43 9.75 33.11 4.35
C LYS A 43 9.37 32.28 5.56
N GLY A 44 10.28 31.45 6.05
CA GLY A 44 10.09 30.56 7.20
C GLY A 44 9.40 29.26 6.83
N PHE A 45 8.12 29.29 6.44
CA PHE A 45 7.40 28.07 6.09
C PHE A 45 6.95 28.03 4.64
N VAL A 46 7.14 26.85 4.03
CA VAL A 46 6.60 26.47 2.71
C VAL A 46 5.82 25.18 2.86
N GLY A 47 4.59 25.13 2.38
CA GLY A 47 3.74 23.95 2.36
C GLY A 47 3.53 23.44 0.93
N ILE A 48 3.87 22.18 0.68
CA ILE A 48 3.61 21.50 -0.60
C ILE A 48 2.69 20.33 -0.36
N VAL A 49 1.54 20.32 -1.03
CA VAL A 49 0.54 19.26 -0.86
C VAL A 49 0.27 18.58 -2.20
N GLY A 50 -0.12 17.32 -2.16
CA GLY A 50 -0.53 16.57 -3.34
C GLY A 50 -0.77 15.10 -3.05
N ALA A 51 -1.55 14.44 -3.89
CA ALA A 51 -1.89 13.03 -3.73
C ALA A 51 -0.64 12.13 -3.72
N VAL A 52 -0.81 10.87 -3.27
CA VAL A 52 0.26 9.88 -3.32
C VAL A 52 0.70 9.62 -4.76
N GLY A 53 2.02 9.66 -5.01
CA GLY A 53 2.58 9.33 -6.32
C GLY A 53 2.51 10.42 -7.38
N VAL A 54 2.07 11.67 -7.04
CA VAL A 54 2.06 12.81 -7.98
C VAL A 54 3.44 13.41 -8.22
N GLY A 55 4.49 13.05 -7.46
CA GLY A 55 5.86 13.52 -7.68
C GLY A 55 6.39 14.53 -6.67
N LYS A 56 5.75 14.73 -5.50
CA LYS A 56 6.19 15.65 -4.44
C LYS A 56 7.67 15.50 -4.09
N THR A 57 8.06 14.28 -3.68
CA THR A 57 9.44 13.97 -3.30
C THR A 57 10.43 14.10 -4.46
N THR A 58 9.97 13.86 -5.71
CA THR A 58 10.83 14.00 -6.90
C THR A 58 11.17 15.46 -7.15
N ILE A 59 10.21 16.38 -7.03
CA ILE A 59 10.45 17.81 -7.19
C ILE A 59 11.40 18.31 -6.11
N LEU A 60 11.13 17.93 -4.88
CA LEU A 60 11.95 18.31 -3.73
C LEU A 60 13.40 17.86 -3.92
N ARG A 61 13.64 16.59 -4.25
CA ARG A 61 14.98 16.07 -4.52
C ARG A 61 15.66 16.79 -5.68
N SER A 62 14.94 17.05 -6.77
CA SER A 62 15.48 17.78 -7.91
C SER A 62 15.90 19.20 -7.56
N TYR A 63 15.19 19.88 -6.65
CA TYR A 63 15.61 21.17 -6.11
C TYR A 63 16.89 21.01 -5.27
N LEU A 64 16.88 20.10 -4.30
CA LEU A 64 17.99 19.90 -3.37
C LEU A 64 19.29 19.45 -4.04
N GLU A 65 19.21 18.74 -5.18
CA GLU A 65 20.39 18.36 -5.97
C GLU A 65 21.01 19.52 -6.77
N LYS A 66 20.16 20.47 -7.18
CA LYS A 66 20.59 21.65 -7.96
C LYS A 66 20.87 22.87 -7.10
N ALA A 67 20.45 22.84 -5.84
CA ALA A 67 20.66 23.92 -4.91
C ALA A 67 22.14 24.11 -4.60
N ASP A 68 22.53 25.36 -4.38
CA ASP A 68 23.89 25.72 -3.96
C ASP A 68 24.20 25.14 -2.57
N ARG A 69 24.86 24.01 -2.54
CA ARG A 69 25.24 23.35 -1.28
C ARG A 69 26.31 24.05 -0.49
N GLN A 70 26.98 25.06 -1.06
CA GLN A 70 27.97 25.83 -0.32
C GLN A 70 27.31 26.72 0.72
N HIS A 71 26.11 27.24 0.42
CA HIS A 71 25.36 28.14 1.29
C HIS A 71 24.06 27.56 1.84
N LEU A 72 23.68 26.34 1.48
CA LEU A 72 22.48 25.69 1.99
C LEU A 72 22.80 24.44 2.83
N LYS A 73 22.49 24.51 4.12
CA LYS A 73 22.55 23.36 5.04
C LYS A 73 21.18 22.71 5.10
N ILE A 74 21.07 21.50 4.54
CA ILE A 74 19.80 20.81 4.36
C ILE A 74 19.68 19.68 5.38
N ILE A 75 18.63 19.74 6.18
CA ILE A 75 18.24 18.73 7.14
C ILE A 75 17.01 18.02 6.57
N TYR A 76 17.09 16.71 6.31
CA TYR A 76 16.00 15.95 5.70
C TYR A 76 15.40 14.92 6.66
N VAL A 77 14.16 15.13 7.07
CA VAL A 77 13.43 14.24 7.96
C VAL A 77 12.65 13.22 7.14
N PHE A 78 13.18 11.98 7.04
CA PHE A 78 12.54 10.86 6.33
C PHE A 78 11.40 10.22 7.12
N ASN A 79 11.50 10.22 8.45
CA ASN A 79 10.48 9.67 9.32
C ASN A 79 9.81 10.79 10.10
N ALA A 80 8.66 11.23 9.62
CA ALA A 80 7.89 12.28 10.27
C ALA A 80 7.23 11.87 11.61
N ARG A 81 7.27 10.59 12.02
CA ARG A 81 6.69 10.13 13.30
C ARG A 81 7.60 10.40 14.50
N LEU A 82 8.22 11.55 14.54
CA LEU A 82 9.11 11.95 15.63
C LEU A 82 8.40 12.85 16.64
N SER A 83 8.72 12.68 17.92
CA SER A 83 8.44 13.72 18.92
C SER A 83 9.25 14.98 18.62
N TYR A 84 8.89 16.09 19.24
CA TYR A 84 9.65 17.34 19.05
C TYR A 84 11.11 17.21 19.52
N GLU A 85 11.36 16.51 20.62
CA GLU A 85 12.70 16.17 21.08
C GLU A 85 13.46 15.32 20.03
N GLY A 86 12.80 14.28 19.48
CA GLY A 86 13.39 13.47 18.41
C GLY A 86 13.71 14.25 17.15
N LEU A 87 12.89 15.27 16.84
CA LEU A 87 13.15 16.20 15.73
C LEU A 87 14.38 17.07 16.02
N LEU A 88 14.49 17.65 17.23
CA LEU A 88 15.67 18.42 17.63
C LEU A 88 16.93 17.57 17.57
N LYS A 89 16.92 16.35 18.10
CA LYS A 89 18.06 15.42 18.00
C LYS A 89 18.44 15.11 16.55
N THR A 90 17.46 15.03 15.64
CA THR A 90 17.72 14.86 14.21
C THR A 90 18.39 16.11 13.62
N ILE A 91 17.92 17.31 13.97
CA ILE A 91 18.51 18.58 13.55
C ILE A 91 19.97 18.68 14.04
N TYR A 92 20.22 18.36 15.31
CA TYR A 92 21.55 18.36 15.90
C TYR A 92 22.51 17.44 15.18
N ARG A 93 22.07 16.20 14.94
CA ARG A 93 22.87 15.19 14.23
C ARG A 93 23.25 15.67 12.82
N ASP A 94 22.28 16.21 12.07
CA ASP A 94 22.51 16.60 10.67
C ASP A 94 23.28 17.93 10.55
N LEU A 95 23.32 18.76 11.62
CA LEU A 95 24.19 19.92 11.75
C LEU A 95 25.53 19.58 12.42
N GLU A 96 25.79 18.32 12.74
CA GLU A 96 27.02 17.84 13.41
C GLU A 96 27.25 18.48 14.79
N LEU A 97 26.15 18.83 15.49
CA LEU A 97 26.19 19.39 16.82
C LEU A 97 26.24 18.32 17.91
N LYS A 98 26.96 18.61 18.98
CA LYS A 98 26.93 17.77 20.20
C LYS A 98 25.71 18.13 21.04
N ALA A 99 24.92 17.13 21.40
CA ALA A 99 23.85 17.30 22.38
C ALA A 99 24.47 17.13 23.78
N GLU A 100 24.65 18.23 24.51
CA GLU A 100 25.17 18.23 25.88
C GLU A 100 24.07 17.97 26.92
N THR A 101 22.80 18.13 26.50
CA THR A 101 21.63 17.97 27.34
C THR A 101 20.48 17.34 26.55
N ASP A 102 19.53 16.72 27.22
CA ASP A 102 18.25 16.26 26.67
C ASP A 102 17.12 17.28 26.94
N ASP A 103 17.41 18.41 27.62
CA ASP A 103 16.40 19.44 27.84
C ASP A 103 16.08 20.20 26.54
N VAL A 104 14.78 20.15 26.17
CA VAL A 104 14.28 20.74 24.91
C VAL A 104 14.48 22.25 24.85
N VAL A 105 14.42 22.95 26.00
CA VAL A 105 14.57 24.41 26.06
C VAL A 105 16.04 24.76 25.83
N GLU A 106 16.96 24.08 26.51
CA GLU A 106 18.39 24.29 26.34
C GLU A 106 18.81 23.92 24.90
N MET A 107 18.36 22.82 24.35
CA MET A 107 18.60 22.45 22.96
C MET A 107 18.09 23.52 21.99
N THR A 108 16.91 24.07 22.23
CA THR A 108 16.35 25.11 21.35
C THR A 108 17.14 26.40 21.43
N ASN A 109 17.62 26.81 22.61
CA ASN A 109 18.46 28.01 22.81
C ASN A 109 19.83 27.87 22.15
N HIS A 110 20.48 26.71 22.34
CA HIS A 110 21.75 26.41 21.66
C HIS A 110 21.59 26.36 20.14
N LEU A 111 20.51 25.74 19.63
CA LEU A 111 20.19 25.76 18.21
C LEU A 111 20.04 27.19 17.67
N TYR A 112 19.42 28.09 18.44
CA TYR A 112 19.31 29.50 18.05
C TYR A 112 20.69 30.17 17.86
N GLU A 113 21.63 29.94 18.79
CA GLU A 113 23.01 30.48 18.70
C GLU A 113 23.71 29.93 17.45
N VAL A 114 23.58 28.63 17.19
CA VAL A 114 24.16 28.00 15.99
C VAL A 114 23.57 28.59 14.71
N LEU A 115 22.25 28.77 14.66
CA LEU A 115 21.58 29.33 13.49
C LEU A 115 21.98 30.79 13.25
N ILE A 116 22.25 31.56 14.29
CA ILE A 116 22.82 32.95 14.16
C ILE A 116 24.20 32.87 13.55
N GLU A 117 25.05 31.96 14.01
CA GLU A 117 26.41 31.84 13.48
C GLU A 117 26.39 31.38 12.00
N GLU A 118 25.56 30.40 11.64
CA GLU A 118 25.36 30.03 10.24
C GLU A 118 24.88 31.19 9.38
N HIS A 119 23.97 32.00 9.91
CA HIS A 119 23.48 33.18 9.21
C HIS A 119 24.55 34.23 8.98
N LYS A 120 25.45 34.48 9.97
CA LYS A 120 26.59 35.40 9.82
C LYS A 120 27.57 34.93 8.75
N GLN A 121 27.73 33.60 8.61
CA GLN A 121 28.56 33.00 7.56
C GLN A 121 27.89 33.03 6.19
N GLY A 122 26.66 33.54 6.08
CA GLY A 122 25.88 33.59 4.85
C GLY A 122 25.13 32.28 4.52
N ASN A 123 25.14 31.32 5.43
CA ASN A 123 24.46 30.05 5.24
C ASN A 123 22.96 30.15 5.54
N THR A 124 22.17 29.34 4.89
CA THR A 124 20.73 29.18 5.13
C THR A 124 20.46 27.73 5.53
N VAL A 125 19.87 27.54 6.70
CA VAL A 125 19.47 26.21 7.17
C VAL A 125 18.05 25.91 6.69
N VAL A 126 17.86 24.77 6.03
CA VAL A 126 16.59 24.31 5.48
C VAL A 126 16.19 22.97 6.10
N LEU A 127 15.11 22.97 6.85
CA LEU A 127 14.50 21.77 7.41
C LEU A 127 13.39 21.26 6.47
N VAL A 128 13.58 20.09 5.91
CA VAL A 128 12.62 19.43 5.02
C VAL A 128 11.94 18.28 5.75
N ILE A 129 10.62 18.33 5.82
CA ILE A 129 9.80 17.27 6.42
C ILE A 129 8.90 16.70 5.34
N ASP A 130 9.22 15.50 4.87
CA ASP A 130 8.37 14.77 3.93
C ASP A 130 7.34 13.93 4.69
N GLU A 131 6.18 13.69 4.07
CA GLU A 131 5.03 12.97 4.67
C GLU A 131 4.55 13.63 5.98
N ALA A 132 4.48 14.96 6.02
CA ALA A 132 4.16 15.78 7.19
C ALA A 132 2.82 15.42 7.86
N GLN A 133 1.87 14.80 7.16
CA GLN A 133 0.63 14.29 7.75
C GLN A 133 0.85 13.16 8.79
N ASN A 134 2.03 12.54 8.78
CA ASN A 134 2.38 11.50 9.76
C ASN A 134 2.98 12.07 11.05
N MET A 135 3.25 13.38 11.11
CA MET A 135 3.85 14.01 12.28
C MET A 135 2.81 14.17 13.40
N PRO A 136 3.19 13.88 14.66
CA PRO A 136 2.30 14.15 15.80
C PRO A 136 1.88 15.61 15.86
N VAL A 137 0.63 15.87 16.24
CA VAL A 137 0.07 17.23 16.35
C VAL A 137 0.92 18.10 17.27
N ASP A 138 1.35 17.53 18.40
CA ASP A 138 2.21 18.24 19.37
C ASP A 138 3.55 18.66 18.76
N THR A 139 4.13 17.81 17.90
CA THR A 139 5.38 18.13 17.19
C THR A 139 5.15 19.24 16.16
N LEU A 140 4.05 19.17 15.38
CA LEU A 140 3.66 20.22 14.44
C LEU A 140 3.41 21.54 15.13
N GLU A 141 2.76 21.54 16.29
CA GLU A 141 2.54 22.75 17.09
C GLU A 141 3.89 23.36 17.55
N ASN A 142 4.80 22.52 18.01
CA ASN A 142 6.13 22.95 18.46
C ASN A 142 7.04 23.42 17.32
N LEU A 143 6.82 22.99 16.05
CA LEU A 143 7.53 23.54 14.90
C LEU A 143 7.38 25.07 14.79
N ARG A 144 6.26 25.60 15.27
CA ARG A 144 6.04 27.04 15.37
C ARG A 144 7.13 27.72 16.22
N MET A 145 7.62 27.06 17.27
CA MET A 145 8.70 27.58 18.12
C MET A 145 9.98 27.76 17.32
N LEU A 146 10.36 26.76 16.49
CA LEU A 146 11.52 26.88 15.60
C LEU A 146 11.39 28.05 14.62
N SER A 147 10.19 28.36 14.16
CA SER A 147 9.98 29.49 13.26
C SER A 147 10.08 30.86 13.94
N ASN A 148 10.14 30.93 15.29
CA ASN A 148 10.43 32.16 16.03
C ASN A 148 11.92 32.44 16.09
N LEU A 149 12.76 31.48 15.64
CA LEU A 149 14.20 31.70 15.55
C LEU A 149 14.48 32.65 14.37
N GLU A 150 14.57 33.93 14.66
CA GLU A 150 14.68 35.01 13.68
C GLU A 150 15.62 36.13 14.15
N THR A 151 16.17 36.84 13.20
CA THR A 151 16.78 38.15 13.44
C THR A 151 15.71 39.23 13.35
N SER A 152 16.08 40.50 13.53
CA SER A 152 15.15 41.61 13.31
C SER A 152 14.59 41.72 11.89
N ARG A 153 15.13 40.98 10.92
CA ARG A 153 14.79 41.09 9.50
C ARG A 153 14.43 39.78 8.82
N GLU A 154 14.97 38.63 9.26
CA GLU A 154 14.93 37.38 8.54
C GLU A 154 14.75 36.17 9.45
N LYS A 155 14.08 35.13 8.95
CA LYS A 155 13.98 33.83 9.58
C LYS A 155 15.30 33.07 9.42
N LEU A 156 15.82 32.53 10.53
CA LEU A 156 17.11 31.81 10.55
C LEU A 156 16.99 30.39 9.97
N ILE A 157 15.82 29.78 10.09
CA ILE A 157 15.53 28.43 9.56
C ILE A 157 14.36 28.50 8.58
N GLN A 158 14.49 27.79 7.46
CA GLN A 158 13.43 27.62 6.48
C GLN A 158 12.85 26.21 6.61
N ILE A 159 11.53 26.07 6.72
CA ILE A 159 10.88 24.80 6.97
C ILE A 159 9.97 24.48 5.78
N VAL A 160 10.28 23.38 5.07
CA VAL A 160 9.50 22.88 3.95
C VAL A 160 8.69 21.67 4.41
N LEU A 161 7.38 21.84 4.49
CA LEU A 161 6.43 20.78 4.85
C LEU A 161 5.84 20.20 3.59
N VAL A 162 6.08 18.91 3.35
CA VAL A 162 5.55 18.19 2.19
C VAL A 162 4.58 17.13 2.69
N GLY A 163 3.34 17.15 2.21
CA GLY A 163 2.31 16.27 2.73
C GLY A 163 1.30 15.82 1.67
N GLN A 164 0.45 14.91 2.09
CA GLN A 164 -0.74 14.46 1.35
C GLN A 164 -1.92 15.39 1.66
N PRO A 165 -3.07 15.29 0.96
CA PRO A 165 -4.25 16.10 1.25
C PRO A 165 -4.70 16.02 2.71
N GLU A 166 -4.45 14.90 3.40
CA GLU A 166 -4.71 14.71 4.82
C GLU A 166 -3.94 15.69 5.70
N PHE A 167 -2.79 16.19 5.22
CA PHE A 167 -2.04 17.25 5.93
C PHE A 167 -2.82 18.57 5.94
N GLU A 168 -3.52 18.92 4.88
CA GLU A 168 -4.38 20.12 4.87
C GLU A 168 -5.55 19.97 5.83
N GLU A 169 -6.14 18.78 5.94
CA GLU A 169 -7.20 18.50 6.90
C GLU A 169 -6.67 18.61 8.34
N LEU A 170 -5.49 18.04 8.61
CA LEU A 170 -4.81 18.13 9.90
C LEU A 170 -4.55 19.59 10.29
N LEU A 171 -4.11 20.43 9.36
CA LEU A 171 -3.88 21.85 9.59
C LEU A 171 -5.17 22.66 9.90
N LYS A 172 -6.35 22.10 9.67
CA LYS A 172 -7.65 22.73 10.05
C LYS A 172 -7.97 22.57 11.54
N GLU A 173 -7.30 21.66 12.23
CA GLU A 173 -7.47 21.48 13.67
C GLU A 173 -7.18 22.79 14.42
N HIS A 174 -7.95 23.03 15.49
CA HIS A 174 -7.84 24.27 16.27
C HIS A 174 -6.45 24.47 16.84
N ARG A 175 -5.80 23.41 17.29
CA ARG A 175 -4.43 23.42 17.84
C ARG A 175 -3.40 23.90 16.83
N LEU A 176 -3.58 23.56 15.55
CA LEU A 176 -2.64 23.89 14.47
C LEU A 176 -2.97 25.22 13.77
N ARG A 177 -3.98 25.97 14.24
CA ARG A 177 -4.39 27.26 13.65
C ARG A 177 -3.23 28.23 13.51
N GLN A 178 -2.35 28.32 14.50
CA GLN A 178 -1.22 29.23 14.49
C GLN A 178 -0.14 28.79 13.49
N LEU A 179 0.16 27.48 13.40
CA LEU A 179 1.07 26.94 12.40
C LEU A 179 0.50 27.19 10.99
N ARG A 180 -0.79 26.91 10.78
CA ARG A 180 -1.46 27.16 9.50
C ARG A 180 -1.34 28.59 9.01
N GLN A 181 -1.42 29.58 9.92
CA GLN A 181 -1.27 30.99 9.59
C GLN A 181 0.18 31.37 9.20
N ARG A 182 1.18 30.64 9.68
CA ARG A 182 2.59 30.86 9.38
C ARG A 182 3.03 30.25 8.06
N ILE A 183 2.33 29.25 7.55
CA ILE A 183 2.59 28.70 6.22
C ILE A 183 2.04 29.67 5.18
N ALA A 184 2.83 30.70 4.87
CA ALA A 184 2.45 31.77 3.96
C ALA A 184 2.47 31.33 2.49
N ILE A 185 3.39 30.44 2.14
CA ILE A 185 3.55 29.91 0.78
C ILE A 185 3.02 28.49 0.75
N ARG A 186 2.01 28.27 -0.10
CA ARG A 186 1.40 26.95 -0.31
C ARG A 186 1.27 26.68 -1.78
N SER A 187 1.59 25.47 -2.19
CA SER A 187 1.34 25.00 -3.55
C SER A 187 0.80 23.57 -3.53
N THR A 188 -0.11 23.28 -4.43
CA THR A 188 -0.73 21.97 -4.57
C THR A 188 -0.33 21.34 -5.88
N ILE A 189 0.30 20.15 -5.81
CA ILE A 189 0.62 19.38 -7.01
C ILE A 189 -0.59 18.56 -7.40
N MET A 190 -1.16 18.93 -8.54
CA MET A 190 -2.33 18.25 -9.10
C MET A 190 -1.92 17.01 -9.90
N PRO A 191 -2.78 15.98 -9.96
CA PRO A 191 -2.61 14.91 -10.93
C PRO A 191 -2.52 15.46 -12.36
N LEU A 192 -1.73 14.80 -13.20
CA LEU A 192 -1.58 15.18 -14.61
C LEU A 192 -2.92 15.06 -15.36
N THR A 193 -3.23 16.01 -16.20
CA THR A 193 -4.33 15.90 -17.17
C THR A 193 -4.07 14.75 -18.16
N GLU A 194 -5.06 14.32 -18.92
CA GLU A 194 -4.86 13.29 -19.95
C GLU A 194 -3.78 13.70 -20.97
N LYS A 195 -3.76 14.97 -21.37
CA LYS A 195 -2.75 15.51 -22.28
C LYS A 195 -1.35 15.46 -21.66
N GLU A 196 -1.19 15.97 -20.46
CA GLU A 196 0.08 15.94 -19.72
C GLU A 196 0.56 14.51 -19.44
N SER A 197 -0.36 13.57 -19.16
CA SER A 197 -0.03 12.16 -18.98
C SER A 197 0.54 11.53 -20.25
N LEU A 198 -0.01 11.87 -21.41
CA LEU A 198 0.53 11.44 -22.71
C LEU A 198 1.90 12.07 -22.99
N GLU A 199 2.06 13.36 -22.70
CA GLU A 199 3.34 14.06 -22.80
C GLU A 199 4.38 13.49 -21.84
N TYR A 200 3.99 13.16 -20.61
CA TYR A 200 4.83 12.50 -19.62
C TYR A 200 5.37 11.15 -20.12
N ILE A 201 4.50 10.30 -20.66
CA ILE A 201 4.91 8.99 -21.20
C ILE A 201 5.90 9.19 -22.36
N ARG A 202 5.61 10.10 -23.28
CA ARG A 202 6.50 10.41 -24.41
C ARG A 202 7.85 10.94 -23.94
N TYR A 203 7.84 11.87 -23.01
CA TYR A 203 9.06 12.45 -22.43
C TYR A 203 9.96 11.37 -21.81
N ARG A 204 9.39 10.45 -21.04
CA ARG A 204 10.16 9.36 -20.43
C ARG A 204 10.72 8.38 -21.46
N LEU A 205 9.94 8.02 -22.46
CA LEU A 205 10.44 7.19 -23.57
C LEU A 205 11.58 7.89 -24.34
N GLN A 206 11.45 9.18 -24.63
CA GLN A 206 12.49 9.97 -25.30
C GLN A 206 13.77 10.02 -24.46
N LYS A 207 13.68 10.26 -23.17
CA LYS A 207 14.82 10.25 -22.24
C LYS A 207 15.48 8.87 -22.15
N ALA A 208 14.70 7.81 -22.29
CA ALA A 208 15.20 6.45 -22.34
C ALA A 208 15.84 6.08 -23.71
N GLY A 209 15.87 7.00 -24.67
CA GLY A 209 16.49 6.81 -25.97
C GLY A 209 15.57 6.15 -27.02
N ALA A 210 14.26 6.18 -26.83
CA ALA A 210 13.33 5.66 -27.82
C ALA A 210 13.39 6.52 -29.11
N GLU A 211 13.69 5.89 -30.22
CA GLU A 211 13.71 6.52 -31.56
C GLU A 211 12.28 6.69 -32.10
N SER A 212 11.35 5.86 -31.65
CA SER A 212 9.96 5.88 -32.09
C SER A 212 9.00 5.85 -30.93
N TYR A 213 7.97 6.67 -30.99
CA TYR A 213 6.83 6.63 -30.05
C TYR A 213 5.83 5.50 -30.35
N ALA A 214 6.10 4.68 -31.37
CA ALA A 214 5.24 3.58 -31.78
C ALA A 214 5.28 2.35 -30.84
N ILE A 215 6.10 2.40 -29.77
CA ILE A 215 6.17 1.33 -28.77
C ILE A 215 4.78 1.03 -28.16
N PHE A 216 3.97 2.06 -27.96
CA PHE A 216 2.59 1.90 -27.52
C PHE A 216 1.61 2.28 -28.63
N SER A 217 0.59 1.47 -28.87
CA SER A 217 -0.51 1.87 -29.75
C SER A 217 -1.32 3.02 -29.13
N ARG A 218 -1.97 3.86 -29.98
CA ARG A 218 -2.81 4.97 -29.52
C ARG A 218 -3.89 4.52 -28.52
N TYR A 219 -4.51 3.37 -28.77
CA TYR A 219 -5.54 2.80 -27.89
C TYR A 219 -4.96 2.26 -26.57
N ALA A 220 -3.73 1.74 -26.58
CA ALA A 220 -3.01 1.36 -25.36
C ALA A 220 -2.77 2.57 -24.48
N LEU A 221 -2.18 3.64 -25.01
CA LEU A 221 -1.93 4.89 -24.30
C LEU A 221 -3.21 5.49 -23.69
N SER A 222 -4.29 5.60 -24.47
CA SER A 222 -5.57 6.12 -23.95
C SER A 222 -6.10 5.28 -22.79
N THR A 223 -5.96 3.95 -22.86
CA THR A 223 -6.42 3.05 -21.79
C THR A 223 -5.56 3.17 -20.54
N LEU A 224 -4.23 3.27 -20.69
CA LEU A 224 -3.27 3.49 -19.59
C LEU A 224 -3.55 4.81 -18.86
N VAL A 225 -3.66 5.91 -19.61
CA VAL A 225 -3.86 7.26 -19.05
C VAL A 225 -5.17 7.35 -18.27
N LYS A 226 -6.25 6.82 -18.83
CA LYS A 226 -7.56 6.77 -18.14
C LYS A 226 -7.49 5.98 -16.83
N LYS A 227 -6.79 4.84 -16.81
CA LYS A 227 -6.63 4.02 -15.62
C LYS A 227 -5.76 4.69 -14.57
N ALA A 228 -4.68 5.32 -14.99
CA ALA A 228 -3.72 5.96 -14.10
C ALA A 228 -4.25 7.23 -13.42
N LYS A 229 -5.35 7.83 -13.93
CA LYS A 229 -5.98 9.05 -13.38
C LYS A 229 -4.97 10.19 -13.16
N GLY A 230 -3.99 10.31 -14.05
CA GLY A 230 -2.98 11.37 -13.98
C GLY A 230 -1.91 11.18 -12.89
N ILE A 231 -1.82 10.04 -12.22
CA ILE A 231 -0.83 9.80 -11.16
C ILE A 231 0.45 9.21 -11.78
N PRO A 232 1.59 9.94 -11.78
CA PRO A 232 2.84 9.51 -12.41
C PRO A 232 3.34 8.14 -11.95
N ARG A 233 3.27 7.84 -10.65
CA ARG A 233 3.65 6.53 -10.12
C ARG A 233 2.82 5.41 -10.73
N THR A 234 1.51 5.59 -10.85
CA THR A 234 0.61 4.62 -11.46
C THR A 234 0.87 4.48 -12.97
N ILE A 235 1.15 5.60 -13.66
CA ILE A 235 1.54 5.58 -15.09
C ILE A 235 2.80 4.73 -15.25
N ASN A 236 3.83 4.95 -14.42
CA ASN A 236 5.07 4.19 -14.48
C ASN A 236 4.84 2.70 -14.29
N VAL A 237 4.14 2.30 -13.22
CA VAL A 237 3.86 0.88 -12.95
C VAL A 237 3.12 0.23 -14.11
N LEU A 238 2.09 0.88 -14.65
CA LEU A 238 1.31 0.32 -15.75
C LEU A 238 2.12 0.25 -17.06
N CYS A 239 2.92 1.27 -17.36
CA CYS A 239 3.74 1.31 -18.57
C CYS A 239 4.88 0.29 -18.51
N ASP A 240 5.56 0.14 -17.38
CA ASP A 240 6.64 -0.80 -17.21
C ASP A 240 6.14 -2.26 -17.35
N ASN A 241 5.07 -2.61 -16.63
CA ASN A 241 4.44 -3.92 -16.78
C ASN A 241 3.98 -4.17 -18.22
N ALA A 242 3.50 -3.12 -18.93
CA ALA A 242 3.09 -3.23 -20.31
C ALA A 242 4.26 -3.52 -21.27
N LEU A 243 5.43 -2.94 -21.02
CA LEU A 243 6.66 -3.25 -21.77
C LEU A 243 7.12 -4.68 -21.49
N ILE A 244 7.15 -5.09 -20.21
CA ILE A 244 7.56 -6.44 -19.80
C ILE A 244 6.64 -7.50 -20.43
N THR A 245 5.33 -7.33 -20.34
CA THR A 245 4.33 -8.27 -20.89
C THR A 245 4.38 -8.29 -22.43
N GLY A 246 4.52 -7.11 -23.06
CA GLY A 246 4.68 -6.99 -24.50
C GLY A 246 5.93 -7.71 -25.02
N PHE A 247 7.04 -7.59 -24.30
CA PHE A 247 8.27 -8.34 -24.57
C PHE A 247 8.04 -9.86 -24.40
N GLY A 248 7.37 -10.30 -23.33
CA GLY A 248 7.04 -11.71 -23.11
C GLY A 248 6.23 -12.30 -24.26
N TYR A 249 5.32 -11.53 -24.85
CA TYR A 249 4.55 -11.94 -26.04
C TYR A 249 5.26 -11.68 -27.38
N ARG A 250 6.51 -11.20 -27.35
CA ARG A 250 7.28 -10.83 -28.54
C ARG A 250 6.54 -9.84 -29.46
N LYS A 251 5.78 -8.93 -28.87
CA LYS A 251 5.05 -7.89 -29.61
C LYS A 251 5.88 -6.62 -29.68
N PRO A 252 6.28 -6.16 -30.88
CA PRO A 252 7.06 -4.93 -31.03
C PRO A 252 6.28 -3.68 -30.65
N GLN A 253 4.95 -3.78 -30.57
CA GLN A 253 4.07 -2.72 -30.12
C GLN A 253 3.14 -3.22 -29.03
N VAL A 254 3.09 -2.49 -27.92
CA VAL A 254 2.13 -2.71 -26.83
C VAL A 254 0.73 -2.34 -27.29
N THR A 255 -0.16 -3.34 -27.31
CA THR A 255 -1.54 -3.19 -27.75
C THR A 255 -2.50 -2.92 -26.60
N ARG A 256 -3.73 -2.50 -26.93
CA ARG A 256 -4.81 -2.35 -25.93
C ARG A 256 -5.11 -3.66 -25.18
N GLY A 257 -4.97 -4.80 -25.83
CA GLY A 257 -5.21 -6.12 -25.22
C GLY A 257 -4.24 -6.37 -24.04
N ILE A 258 -2.94 -6.15 -24.27
CA ILE A 258 -1.90 -6.26 -23.23
C ILE A 258 -2.21 -5.32 -22.06
N VAL A 259 -2.56 -4.06 -22.34
CA VAL A 259 -2.87 -3.08 -21.29
C VAL A 259 -4.10 -3.49 -20.47
N LYS A 260 -5.14 -4.03 -21.11
CA LYS A 260 -6.33 -4.52 -20.40
C LYS A 260 -6.01 -5.71 -19.47
N GLU A 261 -5.11 -6.58 -19.88
CA GLU A 261 -4.64 -7.70 -19.09
C GLU A 261 -3.93 -7.20 -17.82
N ILE A 262 -2.95 -6.31 -17.98
CA ILE A 262 -2.22 -5.70 -16.87
C ILE A 262 -3.13 -4.95 -15.91
N ILE A 263 -4.10 -4.20 -16.43
CA ILE A 263 -5.06 -3.48 -15.58
C ILE A 263 -5.88 -4.46 -14.72
N ARG A 264 -6.27 -5.61 -15.25
CA ARG A 264 -6.98 -6.63 -14.46
C ARG A 264 -6.10 -7.21 -13.35
N ASP A 265 -4.83 -7.49 -13.67
CA ASP A 265 -3.88 -8.00 -12.69
C ASP A 265 -3.60 -6.95 -11.61
N PHE A 266 -3.47 -5.70 -12.01
CA PHE A 266 -3.29 -4.56 -11.10
C PHE A 266 -4.49 -4.36 -10.15
N ASP A 267 -5.72 -4.59 -10.63
CA ASP A 267 -6.95 -4.50 -9.82
C ASP A 267 -7.18 -5.74 -8.95
N GLY A 268 -6.29 -6.73 -8.99
CA GLY A 268 -6.44 -7.99 -8.27
C GLY A 268 -7.57 -8.89 -8.82
N LEU A 269 -8.12 -8.57 -9.98
CA LEU A 269 -9.08 -9.37 -10.68
C LEU A 269 -8.32 -10.50 -11.39
N LYS A 270 -8.13 -11.64 -10.70
CA LYS A 270 -7.59 -12.84 -11.34
C LYS A 270 -8.45 -13.16 -12.54
N TRP A 271 -7.82 -13.26 -13.73
CA TRP A 271 -8.45 -13.90 -14.89
C TRP A 271 -8.90 -15.30 -14.44
N PRO A 272 -10.12 -15.72 -14.71
CA PRO A 272 -10.38 -17.13 -14.69
C PRO A 272 -9.37 -17.71 -15.69
N SER A 273 -8.32 -18.35 -15.17
CA SER A 273 -7.35 -19.10 -15.95
C SER A 273 -8.18 -19.88 -16.94
N GLY A 274 -7.89 -19.78 -18.25
CA GLY A 274 -8.69 -20.33 -19.34
C GLY A 274 -9.00 -21.81 -19.14
N GLY A 275 -9.67 -22.11 -18.08
CA GLY A 275 -10.19 -23.40 -17.72
C GLY A 275 -11.28 -23.66 -18.74
N ARG A 276 -11.10 -24.66 -19.52
CA ARG A 276 -11.94 -25.37 -20.45
C ARG A 276 -13.40 -25.46 -19.92
N TRP A 277 -14.00 -24.31 -19.57
CA TRP A 277 -15.39 -24.22 -19.07
C TRP A 277 -16.42 -24.74 -20.08
N TRP A 278 -15.98 -24.82 -21.36
CA TRP A 278 -16.76 -25.51 -22.41
C TRP A 278 -16.68 -27.04 -22.33
N LEU A 279 -15.73 -27.64 -21.61
CA LEU A 279 -15.64 -29.08 -21.41
C LEU A 279 -16.90 -29.69 -20.73
N PRO A 280 -17.45 -29.11 -19.64
CA PRO A 280 -18.70 -29.61 -19.09
C PRO A 280 -19.87 -29.43 -20.05
N ALA A 281 -19.88 -28.39 -20.89
CA ALA A 281 -20.90 -28.20 -21.93
C ALA A 281 -20.78 -29.27 -23.06
N VAL A 282 -19.54 -29.55 -23.49
CA VAL A 282 -19.29 -30.63 -24.48
C VAL A 282 -19.59 -32.01 -23.88
N SER A 283 -19.22 -32.26 -22.63
CA SER A 283 -19.53 -33.53 -21.98
C SER A 283 -21.06 -33.72 -21.76
N ALA A 284 -21.77 -32.65 -21.39
CA ALA A 284 -23.22 -32.66 -21.28
C ALA A 284 -23.90 -32.94 -22.66
N LEU A 285 -23.39 -32.31 -23.73
CA LEU A 285 -23.88 -32.52 -25.09
C LEU A 285 -23.64 -33.97 -25.58
N THR A 286 -22.44 -34.52 -25.30
CA THR A 286 -22.13 -35.92 -25.67
C THR A 286 -22.97 -36.90 -24.90
N VAL A 287 -23.23 -36.73 -23.60
CA VAL A 287 -24.13 -37.56 -22.81
C VAL A 287 -25.55 -37.46 -23.36
N LEU A 288 -26.01 -36.26 -23.73
CA LEU A 288 -27.37 -36.06 -24.29
C LEU A 288 -27.52 -36.75 -25.66
N LEU A 289 -26.49 -36.71 -26.50
CA LEU A 289 -26.46 -37.39 -27.79
C LEU A 289 -26.44 -38.94 -27.64
N VAL A 290 -25.69 -39.47 -26.64
CA VAL A 290 -25.65 -40.90 -26.35
C VAL A 290 -26.99 -41.36 -25.83
N VAL A 291 -27.64 -40.61 -24.93
CA VAL A 291 -29.01 -40.95 -24.45
C VAL A 291 -30.03 -40.87 -25.57
N ALA A 292 -29.96 -39.84 -26.42
CA ALA A 292 -30.85 -39.74 -27.60
C ALA A 292 -30.65 -40.89 -28.59
N ALA A 293 -29.39 -41.29 -28.87
CA ALA A 293 -29.06 -42.44 -29.71
C ALA A 293 -29.59 -43.74 -29.11
N TRP A 294 -29.49 -43.89 -27.78
CA TRP A 294 -30.02 -45.06 -27.06
C TRP A 294 -31.55 -45.18 -27.17
N PHE A 295 -32.27 -44.05 -27.16
CA PHE A 295 -33.71 -43.99 -27.37
C PHE A 295 -34.15 -44.16 -28.85
N LEU A 296 -33.31 -43.80 -29.82
CA LEU A 296 -33.60 -43.84 -31.24
C LEU A 296 -33.21 -45.15 -31.93
N LEU A 297 -32.38 -45.99 -31.29
CA LEU A 297 -31.99 -47.31 -31.82
C LEU A 297 -33.15 -48.32 -31.69
N PRO A 298 -33.60 -49.01 -32.75
CA PRO A 298 -34.81 -49.83 -32.75
C PRO A 298 -34.71 -51.18 -31.99
N GLY A 299 -33.62 -51.37 -31.24
CA GLY A 299 -33.37 -52.60 -30.48
C GLY A 299 -33.86 -52.62 -29.02
N ASN A 300 -34.36 -51.57 -28.46
CA ASN A 300 -34.61 -51.45 -27.00
C ASN A 300 -36.07 -51.40 -26.58
N LYS A 301 -36.98 -51.94 -27.42
CA LYS A 301 -38.42 -52.05 -27.07
C LYS A 301 -38.75 -53.20 -26.11
N VAL A 302 -37.77 -54.03 -25.73
CA VAL A 302 -38.05 -55.26 -24.93
C VAL A 302 -38.05 -55.03 -23.42
N VAL A 303 -37.61 -53.87 -22.94
CA VAL A 303 -37.48 -53.56 -21.48
C VAL A 303 -38.70 -52.77 -20.93
N SER A 304 -39.54 -52.18 -21.82
CA SER A 304 -40.68 -51.36 -21.40
C SER A 304 -41.88 -52.20 -20.90
N ASP A 305 -42.05 -53.48 -21.34
CA ASP A 305 -43.21 -54.26 -20.95
C ASP A 305 -43.09 -55.00 -19.61
N LYS A 306 -41.86 -55.12 -19.04
CA LYS A 306 -41.65 -55.69 -17.72
C LYS A 306 -41.85 -54.73 -16.56
N ALA A 307 -41.78 -53.42 -16.82
CA ALA A 307 -41.99 -52.42 -15.79
C ALA A 307 -43.47 -52.10 -15.52
N LYS A 308 -44.41 -52.45 -16.45
CA LYS A 308 -45.83 -52.24 -16.27
C LYS A 308 -46.54 -53.39 -15.52
N ALA A 309 -45.87 -54.52 -15.30
CA ALA A 309 -46.45 -55.68 -14.61
C ALA A 309 -46.16 -55.73 -13.09
N LEU A 310 -45.37 -54.75 -12.56
CA LEU A 310 -44.97 -54.70 -11.14
C LEU A 310 -45.63 -53.57 -10.33
N THR A 311 -46.57 -52.81 -10.94
CA THR A 311 -47.22 -51.68 -10.27
C THR A 311 -48.71 -51.89 -10.01
N THR A 312 -49.21 -53.14 -10.07
CA THR A 312 -50.59 -53.45 -9.74
C THR A 312 -50.68 -54.62 -8.77
N SER A 313 -50.24 -54.41 -7.55
CA SER A 313 -50.73 -55.16 -6.39
C SER A 313 -50.13 -54.62 -5.11
N SER A 314 -50.88 -53.80 -4.45
CA SER A 314 -51.18 -53.79 -3.03
C SER A 314 -51.76 -52.44 -2.60
N THR A 315 -53.07 -52.40 -2.78
CA THR A 315 -53.97 -51.49 -2.02
C THR A 315 -54.46 -52.25 -0.80
N SER A 316 -54.72 -51.44 0.24
CA SER A 316 -55.51 -51.75 1.47
C SER A 316 -54.58 -51.91 2.70
N SER A 317 -54.80 -51.21 3.70
CA SER A 317 -55.81 -50.76 4.57
C SER A 317 -55.22 -50.14 5.83
N THR A 318 -55.77 -48.96 6.21
CA THR A 318 -56.42 -48.69 7.51
C THR A 318 -55.43 -48.48 8.70
N SER A 319 -55.41 -47.45 9.46
CA SER A 319 -56.36 -46.57 10.07
C SER A 319 -55.69 -45.90 11.31
N SER A 320 -56.08 -44.66 11.54
CA SER A 320 -56.43 -44.05 12.82
C SER A 320 -55.39 -43.79 13.91
N GLY A 321 -55.40 -42.54 14.34
CA GLY A 321 -55.40 -42.13 15.73
C GLY A 321 -54.46 -40.99 16.05
N GLU A 322 -54.99 -39.80 16.00
CA GLU A 322 -55.26 -38.84 17.12
C GLU A 322 -54.05 -38.36 17.93
N GLN A 323 -53.77 -37.10 17.80
CA GLN A 323 -54.17 -35.89 18.56
C GLN A 323 -53.30 -35.53 19.78
N ARG A 324 -53.06 -34.23 19.79
CA ARG A 324 -52.92 -33.22 20.91
C ARG A 324 -51.50 -32.96 21.39
N SER A 325 -50.99 -31.74 21.18
CA SER A 325 -51.37 -30.43 21.75
C SER A 325 -50.66 -30.10 23.08
N GLY A 326 -50.11 -28.92 23.18
CA GLY A 326 -49.81 -28.19 24.42
C GLY A 326 -48.38 -27.58 24.38
N VAL A 327 -48.21 -26.34 24.03
CA VAL A 327 -48.42 -25.06 24.72
C VAL A 327 -47.31 -24.72 25.76
N VAL A 328 -46.50 -23.71 25.40
CA VAL A 328 -46.06 -22.50 26.13
C VAL A 328 -45.34 -22.63 27.50
N THR A 329 -44.17 -22.04 27.70
CA THR A 329 -44.03 -20.77 28.42
C THR A 329 -42.55 -20.34 28.56
N ARG A 330 -42.35 -19.06 28.33
CA ARG A 330 -41.16 -18.22 28.68
C ARG A 330 -40.96 -18.20 30.21
N VAL A 331 -39.73 -17.95 30.69
CA VAL A 331 -39.43 -16.92 31.67
C VAL A 331 -37.90 -16.61 31.75
N ALA A 332 -37.60 -15.37 31.94
CA ALA A 332 -36.46 -14.53 31.96
C ALA A 332 -35.51 -14.67 33.19
N VAL A 333 -34.24 -14.28 32.92
CA VAL A 333 -33.23 -13.49 33.69
C VAL A 333 -33.46 -13.21 35.17
N PRO A 334 -32.45 -13.21 36.12
CA PRO A 334 -31.43 -12.15 36.16
C PRO A 334 -30.02 -12.54 36.65
N ALA A 335 -29.04 -11.68 36.37
CA ALA A 335 -27.81 -11.51 37.17
C ALA A 335 -28.12 -10.73 38.45
N PRO A 336 -27.34 -10.70 39.54
CA PRO A 336 -26.01 -10.07 39.59
C PRO A 336 -24.97 -10.56 40.68
N GLU A 337 -23.81 -9.88 40.66
CA GLU A 337 -22.92 -9.47 41.78
C GLU A 337 -21.86 -10.37 42.41
N ARG A 338 -20.66 -9.80 42.31
CA ARG A 338 -19.41 -9.80 43.12
C ARG A 338 -19.44 -10.49 44.49
N ASN A 339 -18.33 -11.21 44.79
CA ASN A 339 -17.38 -10.81 45.83
C ASN A 339 -16.08 -11.64 45.82
N ALA A 340 -15.02 -10.97 46.26
CA ALA A 340 -13.65 -11.44 46.40
C ALA A 340 -13.47 -12.41 47.56
N ALA A 341 -12.51 -13.33 47.44
CA ALA A 341 -11.59 -13.73 48.49
C ALA A 341 -10.49 -14.67 47.92
N GLU A 342 -9.26 -14.39 48.33
CA GLU A 342 -8.05 -15.16 48.15
C GLU A 342 -8.17 -16.57 48.75
N GLU A 343 -7.55 -17.58 48.10
CA GLU A 343 -6.84 -18.66 48.81
C GLU A 343 -5.92 -19.43 47.83
N GLU A 344 -4.79 -19.88 48.41
CA GLU A 344 -3.60 -20.43 47.77
C GLU A 344 -3.79 -21.83 47.20
N LEU A 345 -2.96 -22.12 46.15
CA LEU A 345 -2.39 -23.31 45.51
C LEU A 345 -2.68 -24.73 46.08
N PRO A 346 -2.76 -25.78 45.17
CA PRO A 346 -1.51 -26.40 44.74
C PRO A 346 -1.41 -26.74 43.23
N SER A 347 -0.17 -26.80 42.80
CA SER A 347 0.42 -27.14 41.54
C SER A 347 -0.17 -28.37 40.81
N VAL A 348 -0.67 -28.16 39.58
CA VAL A 348 -0.82 -29.22 38.59
C VAL A 348 0.09 -28.87 37.40
N VAL A 349 0.97 -29.81 37.08
CA VAL A 349 1.93 -29.76 35.99
C VAL A 349 1.15 -29.84 34.66
N GLU A 350 0.89 -28.68 34.02
CA GLU A 350 0.42 -28.62 32.64
C GLU A 350 1.61 -28.86 31.69
N LYS A 351 1.54 -29.96 30.95
CA LYS A 351 2.37 -30.20 29.76
C LYS A 351 2.10 -29.08 28.74
N LYS A 352 3.03 -28.11 28.63
CA LYS A 352 3.05 -27.10 27.57
C LYS A 352 3.04 -27.76 26.20
N PRO A 353 2.14 -27.39 25.28
CA PRO A 353 2.23 -27.79 23.87
C PRO A 353 3.53 -27.19 23.30
N SER A 354 4.35 -27.99 22.65
CA SER A 354 5.60 -27.56 22.04
C SER A 354 5.32 -26.65 20.85
N THR A 355 5.45 -25.35 21.05
CA THR A 355 5.33 -24.31 20.05
C THR A 355 6.70 -24.01 19.47
N ILE A 356 6.85 -23.97 18.15
CA ILE A 356 8.09 -23.57 17.46
C ILE A 356 8.07 -22.05 17.34
N GLU A 357 9.13 -21.38 17.80
CA GLU A 357 9.29 -19.93 17.64
C GLU A 357 10.28 -19.64 16.52
N LYS A 358 9.95 -18.66 15.65
CA LYS A 358 10.80 -18.25 14.53
C LYS A 358 10.82 -16.74 14.38
N SER A 359 12.03 -16.16 14.24
CA SER A 359 12.18 -14.73 13.96
C SER A 359 11.98 -14.42 12.47
N VAL A 360 11.34 -13.29 12.19
CA VAL A 360 11.07 -12.81 10.83
C VAL A 360 12.28 -12.08 10.28
N ALA A 361 12.84 -12.56 9.15
CA ALA A 361 13.92 -11.91 8.43
C ALA A 361 13.38 -11.00 7.31
N SER A 362 14.26 -10.16 6.77
CA SER A 362 13.90 -9.30 5.62
C SER A 362 13.52 -10.14 4.39
N GLY A 363 12.34 -9.89 3.83
CA GLY A 363 11.79 -10.64 2.68
C GLY A 363 11.02 -11.91 3.05
N ASP A 364 10.75 -12.16 4.34
CA ASP A 364 9.87 -13.23 4.77
C ASP A 364 8.39 -12.82 4.70
N THR A 365 7.55 -13.81 4.41
CA THR A 365 6.10 -13.71 4.47
C THR A 365 5.56 -14.81 5.38
N LEU A 366 4.38 -14.62 5.94
CA LEU A 366 3.77 -15.63 6.82
C LEU A 366 3.60 -16.98 6.10
N SER A 367 3.24 -16.96 4.82
CA SER A 367 3.15 -18.17 3.98
C SER A 367 4.49 -18.86 3.79
N LYS A 368 5.59 -18.10 3.55
CA LYS A 368 6.94 -18.66 3.40
C LYS A 368 7.43 -19.30 4.69
N LEU A 369 7.19 -18.64 5.84
CA LEU A 369 7.55 -19.19 7.15
C LEU A 369 6.70 -20.42 7.52
N SER A 370 5.40 -20.42 7.17
CA SER A 370 4.53 -21.60 7.34
C SER A 370 4.99 -22.77 6.49
N LEU A 371 5.40 -22.53 5.24
CA LEU A 371 5.98 -23.57 4.37
C LEU A 371 7.27 -24.17 4.95
N GLN A 372 8.14 -23.33 5.53
CA GLN A 372 9.39 -23.78 6.16
C GLN A 372 9.16 -24.61 7.43
N VAL A 373 8.12 -24.31 8.21
CA VAL A 373 7.84 -24.98 9.50
C VAL A 373 6.98 -26.23 9.33
N TYR A 374 5.97 -26.17 8.45
CA TYR A 374 4.98 -27.23 8.29
C TYR A 374 5.06 -28.00 6.95
N GLY A 375 5.94 -27.58 6.04
CA GLY A 375 6.00 -28.17 4.69
C GLY A 375 4.81 -27.80 3.80
N LYS A 376 3.83 -27.01 4.30
CA LYS A 376 2.64 -26.54 3.60
C LYS A 376 2.27 -25.11 4.01
N ALA A 377 1.64 -24.37 3.09
CA ALA A 377 1.25 -22.98 3.29
C ALA A 377 -0.16 -22.72 2.71
N ASP A 378 -1.08 -23.63 3.01
CA ASP A 378 -2.48 -23.47 2.66
C ASP A 378 -3.14 -22.35 3.49
N ARG A 379 -4.33 -21.92 3.07
CA ARG A 379 -5.04 -20.80 3.68
C ARG A 379 -5.38 -21.05 5.15
N ASP A 380 -5.65 -22.29 5.52
CA ASP A 380 -6.02 -22.66 6.88
C ASP A 380 -4.80 -22.69 7.82
N THR A 381 -3.67 -23.21 7.34
CA THR A 381 -2.38 -23.16 8.06
C THR A 381 -1.94 -21.72 8.34
N VAL A 382 -1.99 -20.84 7.33
CA VAL A 382 -1.63 -19.42 7.47
C VAL A 382 -2.58 -18.71 8.45
N LYS A 383 -3.90 -19.00 8.37
CA LYS A 383 -4.90 -18.43 9.29
C LYS A 383 -4.67 -18.89 10.73
N ARG A 384 -4.34 -20.17 10.96
CA ARG A 384 -4.03 -20.74 12.29
C ARG A 384 -2.79 -20.10 12.90
N VAL A 385 -1.73 -19.87 12.11
CA VAL A 385 -0.54 -19.15 12.58
C VAL A 385 -0.87 -17.70 12.92
N ALA A 386 -1.66 -17.01 12.11
CA ALA A 386 -2.08 -15.64 12.40
C ALA A 386 -2.91 -15.55 13.71
N GLN A 387 -3.81 -16.49 13.96
CA GLN A 387 -4.63 -16.55 15.19
C GLN A 387 -3.79 -16.76 16.45
N ASN A 388 -2.67 -17.49 16.35
CA ASN A 388 -1.75 -17.71 17.48
C ASN A 388 -0.71 -16.58 17.66
N ASN A 389 -0.79 -15.55 16.84
CA ASN A 389 0.10 -14.39 16.87
C ASN A 389 -0.71 -13.08 16.82
N PRO A 390 -1.29 -12.62 17.94
CA PRO A 390 -2.17 -11.43 17.97
C PRO A 390 -1.51 -10.15 17.42
N GLN A 391 -0.16 -10.09 17.42
CA GLN A 391 0.61 -9.01 16.83
C GLN A 391 0.53 -8.97 15.29
N VAL A 392 0.07 -10.05 14.63
CA VAL A 392 -0.11 -10.13 13.17
C VAL A 392 -1.54 -9.73 12.81
N VAL A 393 -1.78 -8.44 12.67
CA VAL A 393 -3.10 -7.90 12.26
C VAL A 393 -3.42 -8.23 10.79
N ASN A 394 -2.40 -8.28 9.93
CA ASN A 394 -2.55 -8.64 8.53
C ASN A 394 -1.56 -9.76 8.16
N PRO A 395 -2.03 -10.93 7.71
CA PRO A 395 -1.16 -12.05 7.32
C PRO A 395 -0.16 -11.74 6.21
N ASN A 396 -0.42 -10.70 5.41
CA ASN A 396 0.46 -10.27 4.33
C ASN A 396 1.49 -9.23 4.76
N LEU A 397 1.44 -8.78 6.02
CA LEU A 397 2.34 -7.76 6.55
C LEU A 397 2.89 -8.18 7.92
N ILE A 398 4.08 -8.78 7.93
CA ILE A 398 4.80 -9.15 9.16
C ILE A 398 6.05 -8.28 9.30
N HIS A 399 6.36 -7.88 10.54
CA HIS A 399 7.48 -6.99 10.82
C HIS A 399 8.79 -7.76 10.97
N VAL A 400 9.84 -7.33 10.31
CA VAL A 400 11.20 -7.87 10.46
C VAL A 400 11.65 -7.73 11.90
N GLY A 401 12.21 -8.81 12.46
CA GLY A 401 12.64 -8.88 13.85
C GLY A 401 11.56 -9.35 14.83
N SER A 402 10.29 -9.48 14.43
CA SER A 402 9.26 -10.07 15.28
C SER A 402 9.43 -11.59 15.41
N VAL A 403 9.12 -12.14 16.59
CA VAL A 403 9.11 -13.58 16.82
C VAL A 403 7.69 -14.10 16.67
N LEU A 404 7.50 -15.05 15.76
CA LEU A 404 6.21 -15.69 15.51
C LEU A 404 6.17 -17.09 16.11
N LYS A 405 5.01 -17.45 16.68
CA LYS A 405 4.74 -18.73 17.33
C LYS A 405 3.97 -19.65 16.37
N PHE A 406 4.53 -20.83 16.12
CA PHE A 406 3.99 -21.85 15.24
C PHE A 406 3.51 -23.04 16.08
N PRO A 407 2.21 -23.22 16.33
CA PRO A 407 1.69 -24.36 17.09
C PRO A 407 1.87 -25.68 16.33
N LYS A 408 2.22 -26.79 17.02
CA LYS A 408 2.26 -28.10 16.37
C LYS A 408 0.91 -28.46 15.78
N LEU A 409 0.90 -28.91 14.53
CA LEU A 409 -0.29 -29.50 13.91
C LEU A 409 -0.53 -30.87 14.57
N SER A 410 -1.75 -31.13 15.03
CA SER A 410 -2.14 -32.44 15.55
C SER A 410 -2.12 -33.49 14.42
N GLU A 411 -1.55 -34.66 14.67
CA GLU A 411 -1.38 -35.80 13.74
C GLU A 411 -2.69 -36.42 13.22
N GLY A 412 -3.79 -35.69 13.21
CA GLY A 412 -5.14 -36.18 12.83
C GLY A 412 -5.67 -35.70 11.48
N GLU A 413 -5.01 -34.74 10.80
CA GLU A 413 -5.57 -34.13 9.58
C GLU A 413 -4.80 -34.44 8.27
N ASP A 414 -3.97 -35.47 8.24
CA ASP A 414 -3.18 -35.85 7.06
C ASP A 414 -3.83 -36.94 6.18
N ARG A 415 -5.15 -37.16 6.30
CA ARG A 415 -5.90 -38.04 5.42
C ARG A 415 -7.17 -37.36 4.90
N THR A 416 -7.00 -36.52 3.91
CA THR A 416 -7.94 -36.40 2.77
C THR A 416 -7.23 -35.70 1.61
N GLN A 417 -7.27 -36.40 0.50
CA GLN A 417 -6.60 -36.14 -0.78
C GLN A 417 -6.85 -34.76 -1.37
#